data_93f995f00e7ef8727831ce61c218498c
#
_entry.id   93f995f00e7ef8727831ce61c218498c
#
_cell.length_a   1.000
_cell.length_b   1.000
_cell.length_c   1.000
_cell.angle_alpha   90.00
_cell.angle_beta   90.00
_cell.angle_gamma   90.00
#
_symmetry.space_group_name_H-M   'P 1'
#
loop_
_entity.id
_entity.type
_entity.pdbx_description
1 polymer ?
#
loop_
_entity_poly.entity_id
_entity_poly.type
_entity_poly.pdbx_seq_one_letter_code
_entity_poly.pdbx_strand_id
1 'polypeptide(L)'
;MRPVFDPSAVHHLKHQGAVDADGHVLEDAGLWDRYIEAKYRDRALRMKRDADGLEYLEIGGMPSKRTRKGYPATLGRMGQKDLDAFKPHPDKTYAANMPYGACNAEERLKLLDAEGLEAAVLYPTLGILWEAELSDVELSQAYCQIGRAHV
;
A
#
# COMPACT_ATOMS: atom_id res chain seq x y z
N MET A 1 9.59 5.80 -11.48
CA MET A 1 10.86 5.01 -11.46
C MET A 1 10.69 3.94 -10.41
N ARG A 2 11.02 2.68 -10.67
CA ARG A 2 10.95 1.65 -9.62
C ARG A 2 12.06 1.88 -8.60
N PRO A 3 11.80 1.66 -7.30
CA PRO A 3 12.85 1.74 -6.29
C PRO A 3 13.96 0.72 -6.60
N VAL A 4 15.19 1.09 -6.34
CA VAL A 4 16.37 0.24 -6.51
C VAL A 4 16.77 -0.30 -5.15
N PHE A 5 17.23 -1.54 -5.11
CA PHE A 5 17.74 -2.13 -3.88
C PHE A 5 18.95 -1.33 -3.38
N ASP A 6 18.86 -0.83 -2.16
CA ASP A 6 19.95 -0.13 -1.48
C ASP A 6 20.45 -0.97 -0.30
N PRO A 7 21.60 -1.63 -0.44
CA PRO A 7 22.15 -2.44 0.66
C PRO A 7 22.44 -1.65 1.93
N SER A 8 22.66 -0.35 1.83
CA SER A 8 22.94 0.49 3.01
C SER A 8 21.71 0.79 3.84
N ALA A 9 20.52 0.62 3.26
CA ALA A 9 19.23 0.78 3.94
C ALA A 9 18.73 -0.51 4.62
N VAL A 10 19.45 -1.63 4.46
CA VAL A 10 19.07 -2.93 5.01
C VAL A 10 19.38 -2.97 6.51
N HIS A 11 18.40 -3.39 7.28
CA HIS A 11 18.54 -3.64 8.70
C HIS A 11 19.01 -5.09 8.95
N HIS A 12 20.31 -5.26 9.17
CA HIS A 12 20.85 -6.59 9.49
C HIS A 12 20.43 -7.02 10.90
N LEU A 13 19.62 -8.04 10.98
CA LEU A 13 19.20 -8.63 12.26
C LEU A 13 20.35 -9.43 12.90
N LYS A 14 20.44 -9.35 14.24
CA LYS A 14 21.43 -10.11 15.01
C LYS A 14 21.11 -11.59 15.11
N HIS A 15 19.84 -11.95 14.92
CA HIS A 15 19.33 -13.33 15.03
C HIS A 15 18.88 -13.81 13.66
N GLN A 16 19.35 -14.97 13.24
CA GLN A 16 18.86 -15.66 12.06
C GLN A 16 17.52 -16.35 12.36
N GLY A 17 16.67 -16.49 11.35
CA GLY A 17 15.39 -17.18 11.48
C GLY A 17 14.31 -16.35 12.20
N ALA A 18 14.49 -15.05 12.30
CA ALA A 18 13.44 -14.18 12.80
C ALA A 18 12.27 -14.08 11.82
N VAL A 19 11.07 -13.96 12.35
CA VAL A 19 9.84 -13.76 11.57
C VAL A 19 9.32 -12.36 11.85
N ASP A 20 9.11 -11.56 10.78
CA ASP A 20 8.39 -10.30 10.87
C ASP A 20 6.89 -10.59 10.98
N ALA A 21 6.29 -10.26 12.11
CA ALA A 21 4.87 -10.52 12.38
C ALA A 21 3.96 -9.32 12.07
N ASP A 22 4.52 -8.21 11.60
CA ASP A 22 3.77 -6.95 11.35
C ASP A 22 4.23 -6.27 10.05
N GLY A 23 4.61 -7.07 9.08
CA GLY A 23 4.97 -6.58 7.75
C GLY A 23 3.77 -6.05 6.98
N HIS A 24 3.99 -5.09 6.09
CA HIS A 24 2.96 -4.54 5.21
C HIS A 24 3.29 -4.74 3.74
N VAL A 25 2.25 -5.00 2.94
CA VAL A 25 2.31 -4.88 1.49
C VAL A 25 1.67 -3.55 1.09
N LEU A 26 2.32 -2.82 0.18
CA LEU A 26 1.73 -1.66 -0.47
C LEU A 26 1.12 -2.14 -1.79
N GLU A 27 -0.20 -2.24 -1.83
CA GLU A 27 -0.90 -2.76 -3.00
C GLU A 27 -0.74 -1.81 -4.19
N ASP A 28 -0.72 -2.34 -5.39
CA ASP A 28 -0.76 -1.51 -6.60
C ASP A 28 -2.02 -0.63 -6.61
N ALA A 29 -1.85 0.67 -6.86
CA ALA A 29 -2.94 1.64 -6.81
C ALA A 29 -4.11 1.33 -7.75
N GLY A 30 -3.87 0.58 -8.83
CA GLY A 30 -4.87 0.15 -9.78
C GLY A 30 -5.44 -1.25 -9.52
N LEU A 31 -5.11 -1.88 -8.39
CA LEU A 31 -5.50 -3.26 -8.10
C LEU A 31 -7.01 -3.45 -8.18
N TRP A 32 -7.77 -2.64 -7.46
CA TRP A 32 -9.24 -2.75 -7.41
C TRP A 32 -9.90 -2.44 -8.76
N ASP A 33 -9.44 -1.42 -9.48
CA ASP A 33 -9.96 -1.11 -10.82
C ASP A 33 -9.80 -2.27 -11.80
N ARG A 34 -8.70 -3.00 -11.71
CA ARG A 34 -8.42 -4.11 -12.63
C ARG A 34 -9.19 -5.39 -12.31
N TYR A 35 -9.35 -5.68 -11.03
CA TYR A 35 -9.75 -7.03 -10.60
C TYR A 35 -11.09 -7.10 -9.90
N ILE A 36 -11.72 -5.98 -9.52
CA ILE A 36 -13.05 -5.99 -8.93
C ILE A 36 -14.10 -6.44 -9.97
N GLU A 37 -15.14 -7.10 -9.52
CA GLU A 37 -16.27 -7.46 -10.38
C GLU A 37 -16.82 -6.24 -11.12
N ALA A 38 -17.18 -6.42 -12.40
CA ALA A 38 -17.60 -5.33 -13.28
C ALA A 38 -18.74 -4.47 -12.69
N LYS A 39 -19.69 -5.11 -12.00
CA LYS A 39 -20.84 -4.41 -11.36
C LYS A 39 -20.45 -3.43 -10.26
N TYR A 40 -19.23 -3.57 -9.68
CA TYR A 40 -18.72 -2.69 -8.62
C TYR A 40 -17.62 -1.75 -9.09
N ARG A 41 -17.26 -1.80 -10.38
CA ARG A 41 -16.10 -1.04 -10.89
C ARG A 41 -16.19 0.45 -10.64
N ASP A 42 -17.37 1.05 -10.76
CA ASP A 42 -17.58 2.48 -10.50
C ASP A 42 -17.38 2.87 -9.03
N ARG A 43 -17.39 1.86 -8.15
CA ARG A 43 -17.23 2.00 -6.71
C ARG A 43 -15.93 1.39 -6.19
N ALA A 44 -15.01 1.04 -7.09
CA ALA A 44 -13.70 0.50 -6.73
C ALA A 44 -12.92 1.49 -5.85
N LEU A 45 -12.06 0.96 -4.98
CA LEU A 45 -11.06 1.79 -4.29
C LEU A 45 -10.10 2.37 -5.33
N ARG A 46 -9.93 3.68 -5.30
CA ARG A 46 -9.10 4.41 -6.25
C ARG A 46 -8.23 5.45 -5.57
N MET A 47 -7.06 5.64 -6.15
CA MET A 47 -6.22 6.79 -5.88
C MET A 47 -6.57 7.89 -6.89
N LYS A 48 -7.01 9.02 -6.40
CA LYS A 48 -7.38 10.20 -7.21
C LYS A 48 -6.51 11.40 -6.83
N ARG A 49 -6.52 12.44 -7.67
CA ARG A 49 -5.88 13.73 -7.37
C ARG A 49 -6.93 14.83 -7.33
N ASP A 50 -6.75 15.74 -6.40
CA ASP A 50 -7.58 16.95 -6.34
C ASP A 50 -7.03 18.08 -7.23
N ALA A 51 -7.67 19.27 -7.15
CA ALA A 51 -7.27 20.43 -7.93
C ALA A 51 -5.88 20.97 -7.57
N ASP A 52 -5.42 20.72 -6.34
CA ASP A 52 -4.09 21.10 -5.86
C ASP A 52 -3.02 20.04 -6.17
N GLY A 53 -3.40 18.95 -6.86
CA GLY A 53 -2.53 17.86 -7.23
C GLY A 53 -2.24 16.84 -6.13
N LEU A 54 -2.90 16.97 -4.97
CA LEU A 54 -2.71 16.05 -3.85
C LEU A 54 -3.50 14.77 -4.05
N GLU A 55 -2.87 13.62 -3.79
CA GLU A 55 -3.54 12.34 -3.84
C GLU A 55 -4.50 12.15 -2.67
N TYR A 56 -5.64 11.52 -2.94
CA TYR A 56 -6.61 11.07 -1.94
C TYR A 56 -7.21 9.72 -2.34
N LEU A 57 -7.74 9.00 -1.34
CA LEU A 57 -8.47 7.77 -1.58
C LEU A 57 -9.95 8.06 -1.88
N GLU A 58 -10.46 7.40 -2.91
CA GLU A 58 -11.88 7.28 -3.20
C GLU A 58 -12.32 5.86 -2.81
N ILE A 59 -13.30 5.76 -1.94
CA ILE A 59 -13.81 4.51 -1.38
C ILE A 59 -15.30 4.45 -1.63
N GLY A 60 -15.78 3.38 -2.29
CA GLY A 60 -17.18 3.22 -2.61
C GLY A 60 -17.74 4.30 -3.55
N GLY A 61 -16.87 4.94 -4.35
CA GLY A 61 -17.23 6.04 -5.26
C GLY A 61 -17.24 7.42 -4.59
N MET A 62 -16.79 7.55 -3.34
CA MET A 62 -16.74 8.80 -2.60
C MET A 62 -15.35 9.05 -2.03
N PRO A 63 -14.90 10.32 -1.93
CA PRO A 63 -13.66 10.63 -1.24
C PRO A 63 -13.70 10.11 0.20
N SER A 64 -12.60 9.49 0.63
CA SER A 64 -12.44 8.99 1.99
C SER A 64 -12.67 10.11 3.00
N LYS A 65 -13.41 9.79 4.05
CA LYS A 65 -13.69 10.71 5.17
C LYS A 65 -12.62 10.66 6.26
N ARG A 66 -11.81 9.60 6.27
CA ARG A 66 -10.80 9.33 7.31
C ARG A 66 -9.39 9.63 6.86
N THR A 67 -9.09 9.41 5.58
CA THR A 67 -7.76 9.66 5.03
C THR A 67 -7.69 11.09 4.50
N ARG A 68 -6.72 11.86 4.99
CA ARG A 68 -6.49 13.23 4.52
C ARG A 68 -5.94 13.22 3.09
N LYS A 69 -6.18 14.30 2.35
CA LYS A 69 -5.48 14.58 1.09
C LYS A 69 -3.98 14.62 1.31
N GLY A 70 -3.22 14.03 0.39
CA GLY A 70 -1.78 13.83 0.51
C GLY A 70 -1.36 12.66 1.42
N TYR A 71 -2.28 12.09 2.22
CA TYR A 71 -1.97 10.94 3.09
C TYR A 71 -1.52 9.70 2.32
N PRO A 72 -2.13 9.29 1.19
CA PRO A 72 -1.68 8.13 0.45
C PRO A 72 -0.20 8.15 0.10
N ALA A 73 0.32 9.31 -0.31
CA ALA A 73 1.73 9.50 -0.65
C ALA A 73 2.69 9.29 0.55
N THR A 74 2.20 9.25 1.77
CA THR A 74 3.01 9.06 2.97
C THR A 74 3.11 7.60 3.42
N LEU A 75 2.24 6.72 2.93
CA LEU A 75 2.15 5.32 3.39
C LEU A 75 3.46 4.55 3.19
N GLY A 76 4.17 4.78 2.09
CA GLY A 76 5.49 4.18 1.86
C GLY A 76 6.65 4.83 2.62
N ARG A 77 6.37 5.79 3.50
CA ARG A 77 7.38 6.55 4.25
C ARG A 77 7.47 6.17 5.72
N MET A 78 6.70 5.20 6.17
CA MET A 78 6.75 4.73 7.56
C MET A 78 8.16 4.26 7.90
N GLY A 79 8.64 4.62 9.09
CA GLY A 79 10.02 4.37 9.52
C GLY A 79 11.05 5.42 9.09
N GLN A 80 10.70 6.37 8.23
CA GLN A 80 11.60 7.46 7.84
C GLN A 80 11.79 8.47 8.98
N LYS A 81 13.03 8.92 9.16
CA LYS A 81 13.37 9.92 10.20
C LYS A 81 13.11 11.36 9.75
N ASP A 82 13.06 11.58 8.44
CA ASP A 82 12.78 12.90 7.87
C ASP A 82 11.28 13.21 7.94
N LEU A 83 10.90 14.15 8.79
CA LEU A 83 9.51 14.58 8.96
C LEU A 83 8.95 15.28 7.72
N ASP A 84 9.79 15.84 6.87
CA ASP A 84 9.34 16.46 5.62
C ASP A 84 8.86 15.41 4.61
N ALA A 85 9.28 14.15 4.77
CA ALA A 85 8.75 13.03 3.99
C ALA A 85 7.24 12.85 4.15
N PHE A 86 6.69 13.26 5.30
CA PHE A 86 5.26 13.12 5.64
C PHE A 86 4.42 14.35 5.31
N LYS A 87 5.03 15.44 4.86
CA LYS A 87 4.27 16.62 4.44
C LYS A 87 3.63 16.39 3.07
N PRO A 88 2.32 16.65 2.91
CA PRO A 88 1.66 16.59 1.62
C PRO A 88 2.34 17.51 0.59
N HIS A 89 2.52 17.00 -0.63
CA HIS A 89 3.06 17.77 -1.75
C HIS A 89 2.56 17.18 -3.07
N PRO A 90 2.24 17.99 -4.09
CA PRO A 90 1.74 17.50 -5.38
C PRO A 90 2.70 16.52 -6.09
N ASP A 91 4.00 16.70 -5.92
CA ASP A 91 5.01 15.81 -6.55
C ASP A 91 5.20 14.50 -5.79
N LYS A 92 4.66 14.38 -4.58
CA LYS A 92 4.69 13.15 -3.80
C LYS A 92 3.48 12.31 -4.14
N THR A 93 3.72 11.08 -4.61
CA THR A 93 2.67 10.12 -4.95
C THR A 93 2.88 8.81 -4.22
N TYR A 94 1.79 8.08 -4.00
CA TYR A 94 1.83 6.74 -3.44
C TYR A 94 2.77 5.83 -4.23
N ALA A 95 2.60 5.80 -5.56
CA ALA A 95 3.41 4.94 -6.42
C ALA A 95 4.89 5.34 -6.47
N ALA A 96 5.20 6.65 -6.48
CA ALA A 96 6.58 7.12 -6.52
C ALA A 96 7.33 6.93 -5.20
N ASN A 97 6.59 6.86 -4.10
CA ASN A 97 7.14 6.72 -2.76
C ASN A 97 7.17 5.28 -2.24
N MET A 98 6.77 4.32 -3.06
CA MET A 98 6.81 2.90 -2.70
C MET A 98 8.26 2.45 -2.46
N PRO A 99 8.58 1.90 -1.28
CA PRO A 99 9.92 1.37 -1.04
C PRO A 99 10.16 0.07 -1.83
N TYR A 100 11.43 -0.29 -1.96
CA TYR A 100 11.84 -1.56 -2.55
C TYR A 100 11.19 -2.74 -1.82
N GLY A 101 10.69 -3.71 -2.56
CA GLY A 101 10.02 -4.88 -1.99
C GLY A 101 8.60 -4.62 -1.43
N ALA A 102 8.07 -3.39 -1.52
CA ALA A 102 6.77 -3.09 -0.91
C ALA A 102 5.59 -3.74 -1.64
N CYS A 103 5.65 -3.85 -2.98
CA CYS A 103 4.57 -4.46 -3.77
C CYS A 103 5.02 -5.58 -4.73
N ASN A 104 6.30 -5.89 -4.77
CA ASN A 104 6.85 -6.91 -5.65
C ASN A 104 7.39 -8.09 -4.82
N ALA A 105 6.87 -9.29 -5.05
CA ALA A 105 7.22 -10.46 -4.25
C ALA A 105 8.71 -10.87 -4.39
N GLU A 106 9.29 -10.80 -5.61
CA GLU A 106 10.69 -11.15 -5.82
C GLU A 106 11.65 -10.16 -5.15
N GLU A 107 11.30 -8.87 -5.18
CA GLU A 107 12.03 -7.83 -4.47
C GLU A 107 11.92 -8.03 -2.95
N ARG A 108 10.74 -8.40 -2.45
CA ARG A 108 10.49 -8.69 -1.04
C ARG A 108 11.33 -9.86 -0.56
N LEU A 109 11.40 -10.95 -1.31
CA LEU A 109 12.23 -12.10 -0.94
C LEU A 109 13.71 -11.70 -0.84
N LYS A 110 14.23 -10.94 -1.78
CA LYS A 110 15.61 -10.42 -1.70
C LYS A 110 15.86 -9.54 -0.48
N LEU A 111 14.85 -8.76 -0.08
CA LEU A 111 14.93 -7.92 1.11
C LEU A 111 14.95 -8.78 2.39
N LEU A 112 14.07 -9.78 2.49
CA LEU A 112 14.02 -10.70 3.63
C LEU A 112 15.35 -11.43 3.78
N ASP A 113 15.91 -11.97 2.69
CA ASP A 113 17.22 -12.63 2.68
C ASP A 113 18.33 -11.69 3.18
N ALA A 114 18.34 -10.46 2.68
CA ALA A 114 19.35 -9.47 3.06
C ALA A 114 19.24 -9.04 4.54
N GLU A 115 18.05 -9.00 5.09
CA GLU A 115 17.78 -8.67 6.49
C GLU A 115 17.96 -9.86 7.44
N GLY A 116 18.02 -11.09 6.92
CA GLY A 116 18.11 -12.31 7.71
C GLY A 116 16.77 -12.77 8.30
N LEU A 117 15.66 -12.36 7.66
CA LEU A 117 14.30 -12.77 8.01
C LEU A 117 13.97 -14.11 7.32
N GLU A 118 13.44 -15.06 8.08
CA GLU A 118 12.95 -16.34 7.54
C GLU A 118 11.60 -16.19 6.84
N ALA A 119 10.73 -15.36 7.39
CA ALA A 119 9.39 -15.12 6.88
C ALA A 119 8.84 -13.75 7.31
N ALA A 120 7.79 -13.30 6.64
CA ALA A 120 7.00 -12.15 7.06
C ALA A 120 5.51 -12.45 6.94
N VAL A 121 4.73 -12.06 7.94
CA VAL A 121 3.27 -11.95 7.87
C VAL A 121 2.97 -10.58 7.26
N LEU A 122 2.28 -10.57 6.11
CA LEU A 122 2.02 -9.33 5.39
C LEU A 122 0.56 -8.91 5.53
N TYR A 123 0.35 -7.73 6.05
CA TYR A 123 -0.95 -7.08 6.12
C TYR A 123 -1.15 -6.14 4.91
N PRO A 124 -2.37 -6.01 4.39
CA PRO A 124 -2.67 -4.99 3.38
C PRO A 124 -2.51 -3.59 3.99
N THR A 125 -2.17 -2.60 3.19
CA THR A 125 -2.05 -1.20 3.60
C THR A 125 -3.27 -0.38 3.17
N LEU A 126 -3.57 -0.33 1.88
CA LEU A 126 -4.80 0.29 1.40
C LEU A 126 -6.03 -0.55 1.76
N GLY A 127 -5.87 -1.87 1.79
CA GLY A 127 -6.92 -2.83 2.05
C GLY A 127 -7.55 -2.76 3.43
N ILE A 128 -6.89 -2.17 4.42
CA ILE A 128 -7.46 -1.97 5.76
C ILE A 128 -8.09 -0.58 5.96
N LEU A 129 -7.85 0.37 5.05
CA LEU A 129 -8.31 1.75 5.25
C LEU A 129 -9.81 1.94 4.98
N TRP A 130 -10.39 1.09 4.15
CA TRP A 130 -11.80 1.22 3.73
C TRP A 130 -12.79 0.56 4.68
N GLU A 131 -12.37 -0.40 5.50
CA GLU A 131 -13.27 -1.21 6.35
C GLU A 131 -14.15 -0.36 7.26
N ALA A 132 -13.62 0.74 7.78
CA ALA A 132 -14.36 1.63 8.67
C ALA A 132 -15.25 2.66 7.93
N GLU A 133 -15.24 2.66 6.60
CA GLU A 133 -15.99 3.62 5.78
C GLU A 133 -17.08 2.99 4.92
N LEU A 134 -16.98 1.69 4.62
CA LEU A 134 -17.97 0.94 3.86
C LEU A 134 -18.95 0.24 4.78
N SER A 135 -20.25 0.57 4.61
CA SER A 135 -21.36 -0.15 5.24
C SER A 135 -22.05 -1.15 4.29
N ASP A 136 -21.72 -1.10 3.00
CA ASP A 136 -22.25 -2.02 1.99
C ASP A 136 -21.50 -3.35 2.08
N VAL A 137 -22.18 -4.38 2.60
CA VAL A 137 -21.58 -5.70 2.84
C VAL A 137 -21.16 -6.39 1.55
N GLU A 138 -21.93 -6.27 0.46
CA GLU A 138 -21.60 -6.90 -0.82
C GLU A 138 -20.35 -6.25 -1.44
N LEU A 139 -20.26 -4.93 -1.40
CA LEU A 139 -19.10 -4.21 -1.88
C LEU A 139 -17.85 -4.51 -1.03
N SER A 140 -18.01 -4.61 0.29
CA SER A 140 -16.93 -5.00 1.20
C SER A 140 -16.41 -6.39 0.88
N GLN A 141 -17.32 -7.33 0.63
CA GLN A 141 -16.97 -8.67 0.19
C GLN A 141 -16.22 -8.66 -1.15
N ALA A 142 -16.68 -7.86 -2.11
CA ALA A 142 -16.02 -7.72 -3.40
C ALA A 142 -14.60 -7.14 -3.26
N TYR A 143 -14.39 -6.17 -2.37
CA TYR A 143 -13.07 -5.62 -2.08
C TYR A 143 -12.11 -6.68 -1.51
N CYS A 144 -12.59 -7.56 -0.63
CA CYS A 144 -11.79 -8.64 -0.07
C CYS A 144 -11.48 -9.77 -1.05
N GLN A 145 -12.31 -9.97 -2.07
CA GLN A 145 -12.17 -11.10 -3.01
C GLN A 145 -11.16 -10.86 -4.13
N ILE A 146 -10.68 -9.64 -4.29
CA ILE A 146 -9.76 -9.26 -5.38
C ILE A 146 -8.51 -10.14 -5.43
N GLY A 147 -7.97 -10.58 -4.30
CA GLY A 147 -6.80 -11.45 -4.25
C GLY A 147 -7.07 -12.92 -4.60
N ARG A 148 -8.32 -13.34 -4.70
CA ARG A 148 -8.71 -14.74 -5.01
C ARG A 148 -8.82 -15.05 -6.49
N ALA A 149 -8.87 -14.05 -7.34
CA ALA A 149 -9.10 -14.21 -8.78
C ALA A 149 -7.89 -14.72 -9.57
N HIS A 150 -6.75 -14.97 -8.92
CA HIS A 150 -5.47 -15.27 -9.55
C HIS A 150 -4.72 -16.46 -8.95
N VAL A 151 -5.43 -17.33 -8.24
CA VAL A 151 -4.88 -18.63 -7.79
C VAL A 151 -5.36 -19.74 -8.70
#